data_20b1ac561638d4664ed4d2d64a4ecb4b
#
_entry.id   20b1ac561638d4664ed4d2d64a4ecb4b
#
_cell.length_a   1.000
_cell.length_b   1.000
_cell.length_c   1.000
_cell.angle_alpha   90.00
_cell.angle_beta   90.00
_cell.angle_gamma   90.00
#
_symmetry.space_group_name_H-M   'P 1'
#
loop_
_entity.id
_entity.type
_entity.pdbx_description
1 polymer ?
#
loop_
_entity_poly.entity_id
_entity_poly.type
_entity_poly.pdbx_seq_one_letter_code
_entity_poly.pdbx_strand_id
1 'polypeptide(L)'
;LIDEWQDYPVIWDAVRIEVDKRQLSGQFILTGSNVVDETQIRHSGTGRISRLQMGTMSLWESQESNGLISLKELFDNPQMEFEVLSTLSVDDLIFAACRGGWPAAVCAKSKKAALSVARDYVNTVCNSDIMRIDGVRRNSQLTRQILRSYARNISTLAKTSQMLQDVVASDDMDCTRPTFMDYVNALERLFVIQDVGAWCPAIRSKTTIRSGAKRGFCDPSIAVALLGLTPESMQMQLNTFGFIF
;
A
#
# COMPACT_ATOMS: atom_id res chain seq x y z
N LEU A 1 3.80 22.46 10.34
CA LEU A 1 3.25 21.51 9.37
C LEU A 1 3.26 22.16 8.00
N ILE A 2 3.80 21.46 7.00
CA ILE A 2 3.79 21.85 5.58
C ILE A 2 3.21 20.67 4.82
N ASP A 3 2.05 20.89 4.20
CA ASP A 3 1.31 19.89 3.46
C ASP A 3 1.63 19.96 1.97
N GLU A 4 1.57 18.81 1.27
CA GLU A 4 1.89 18.65 -0.15
C GLU A 4 3.24 19.31 -0.54
N TRP A 5 4.28 19.07 0.29
CA TRP A 5 5.58 19.71 0.10
C TRP A 5 6.21 19.38 -1.26
N GLN A 6 5.83 18.27 -1.89
CA GLN A 6 6.32 17.84 -3.20
C GLN A 6 5.95 18.80 -4.34
N ASP A 7 4.94 19.66 -4.15
CA ASP A 7 4.57 20.69 -5.12
C ASP A 7 5.61 21.83 -5.16
N TYR A 8 6.39 21.95 -4.06
CA TYR A 8 7.47 22.93 -3.93
C TYR A 8 8.73 22.29 -3.33
N PRO A 9 9.48 21.47 -4.09
CA PRO A 9 10.62 20.71 -3.58
C PRO A 9 11.73 21.56 -2.93
N VAL A 10 11.79 22.84 -3.26
CA VAL A 10 12.73 23.82 -2.63
C VAL A 10 12.53 23.92 -1.11
N ILE A 11 11.32 23.64 -0.62
CA ILE A 11 11.00 23.64 0.82
C ILE A 11 11.85 22.61 1.58
N TRP A 12 12.18 21.49 0.96
CA TRP A 12 13.03 20.46 1.55
C TRP A 12 14.40 21.00 1.95
N ASP A 13 15.06 21.70 1.03
CA ASP A 13 16.37 22.31 1.32
C ASP A 13 16.27 23.45 2.35
N ALA A 14 15.21 24.25 2.29
CA ALA A 14 14.97 25.32 3.26
C ALA A 14 14.76 24.76 4.68
N VAL A 15 13.96 23.71 4.84
CA VAL A 15 13.76 23.01 6.12
C VAL A 15 15.07 22.42 6.63
N ARG A 16 15.86 21.77 5.77
CA ARG A 16 17.16 21.23 6.14
C ARG A 16 18.10 22.31 6.69
N ILE A 17 18.20 23.45 6.01
CA ILE A 17 19.02 24.58 6.44
C ILE A 17 18.55 25.12 7.79
N GLU A 18 17.24 25.20 7.98
CA GLU A 18 16.66 25.73 9.22
C GLU A 18 16.84 24.77 10.39
N VAL A 19 16.76 23.46 10.17
CA VAL A 19 17.09 22.42 11.17
C VAL A 19 18.56 22.52 11.57
N ASP A 20 19.47 22.70 10.60
CA ASP A 20 20.91 22.89 10.88
C ASP A 20 21.19 24.15 11.73
N LYS A 21 20.44 25.24 11.52
CA LYS A 21 20.57 26.46 12.33
C LYS A 21 20.03 26.28 13.74
N ARG A 22 18.87 25.65 13.89
CA ARG A 22 18.19 25.56 15.18
C ARG A 22 18.77 24.47 16.09
N GLN A 23 19.38 23.43 15.51
CA GLN A 23 19.93 22.27 16.24
C GLN A 23 18.89 21.58 17.15
N LEU A 24 17.61 21.60 16.77
CA LEU A 24 16.49 21.02 17.51
C LEU A 24 15.76 19.98 16.66
N SER A 25 15.34 18.87 17.28
CA SER A 25 14.54 17.83 16.64
C SER A 25 13.04 18.17 16.65
N GLY A 26 12.27 17.57 15.74
CA GLY A 26 10.79 17.64 15.73
C GLY A 26 10.20 19.01 15.39
N GLN A 27 10.97 19.90 14.75
CA GLN A 27 10.55 21.27 14.44
C GLN A 27 9.61 21.37 13.25
N PHE A 28 9.71 20.43 12.31
CA PHE A 28 8.97 20.44 11.05
C PHE A 28 8.33 19.10 10.79
N ILE A 29 7.12 19.13 10.27
CA ILE A 29 6.40 17.99 9.70
C ILE A 29 6.08 18.35 8.26
N LEU A 30 6.57 17.56 7.32
CA LEU A 30 6.28 17.65 5.90
C LEU A 30 5.40 16.48 5.52
N THR A 31 4.25 16.74 4.91
CA THR A 31 3.35 15.69 4.41
C THR A 31 3.27 15.74 2.89
N GLY A 32 3.07 14.60 2.25
CA GLY A 32 2.96 14.48 0.81
C GLY A 32 2.38 13.14 0.40
N SER A 33 1.72 13.14 -0.75
CA SER A 33 0.97 12.00 -1.29
C SER A 33 1.80 11.07 -2.20
N ASN A 34 3.05 11.44 -2.50
CA ASN A 34 3.94 10.63 -3.33
C ASN A 34 5.41 10.79 -2.97
N VAL A 35 6.25 9.92 -3.52
CA VAL A 35 7.71 10.05 -3.42
C VAL A 35 8.20 11.00 -4.50
N VAL A 36 8.74 12.13 -4.09
CA VAL A 36 9.37 13.10 -5.00
C VAL A 36 10.59 12.48 -5.68
N ASP A 37 10.77 12.84 -6.96
CA ASP A 37 11.98 12.47 -7.69
C ASP A 37 13.21 13.11 -7.01
N GLU A 38 14.18 12.27 -6.64
CA GLU A 38 15.40 12.72 -5.93
C GLU A 38 16.21 13.73 -6.76
N THR A 39 16.00 13.79 -8.08
CA THR A 39 16.64 14.81 -8.93
C THR A 39 16.15 16.23 -8.64
N GLN A 40 14.97 16.38 -8.04
CA GLN A 40 14.36 17.67 -7.69
C GLN A 40 14.83 18.22 -6.34
N ILE A 41 15.46 17.38 -5.51
CA ILE A 41 16.04 17.78 -4.22
C ILE A 41 17.56 17.74 -4.29
N ARG A 42 18.22 18.83 -3.86
CA ARG A 42 19.69 18.92 -3.93
C ARG A 42 20.40 18.05 -2.90
N HIS A 43 19.74 17.77 -1.78
CA HIS A 43 20.32 17.02 -0.67
C HIS A 43 19.31 16.03 -0.09
N SER A 44 19.76 14.82 0.22
CA SER A 44 18.90 13.72 0.72
C SER A 44 18.27 13.98 2.10
N GLY A 45 18.73 14.99 2.84
CA GLY A 45 18.27 15.24 4.22
C GLY A 45 18.76 14.22 5.24
N THR A 46 19.69 13.33 4.88
CA THR A 46 20.22 12.28 5.76
C THR A 46 20.70 12.85 7.09
N GLY A 47 20.26 12.25 8.22
CA GLY A 47 20.58 12.67 9.58
C GLY A 47 19.79 13.89 10.09
N ARG A 48 18.90 14.48 9.28
CA ARG A 48 18.07 15.66 9.64
C ARG A 48 16.58 15.39 9.46
N ILE A 49 16.21 14.63 8.43
CA ILE A 49 14.83 14.35 8.08
C ILE A 49 14.64 12.84 8.08
N SER A 50 13.68 12.36 8.87
CA SER A 50 13.22 10.97 8.86
C SER A 50 11.95 10.87 8.03
N ARG A 51 11.84 9.80 7.23
CA ARG A 51 10.62 9.51 6.46
C ARG A 51 9.79 8.49 7.21
N LEU A 52 8.50 8.76 7.34
CA LEU A 52 7.50 7.84 7.87
C LEU A 52 6.42 7.65 6.80
N GLN A 53 6.26 6.41 6.37
CA GLN A 53 5.15 6.06 5.47
C GLN A 53 3.91 5.77 6.29
N MET A 54 2.81 6.46 5.99
CA MET A 54 1.49 6.20 6.56
C MET A 54 0.75 5.22 5.65
N GLY A 55 0.12 4.21 6.26
CA GLY A 55 -0.82 3.32 5.59
C GLY A 55 -2.27 3.79 5.77
N THR A 56 -3.20 3.02 5.23
CA THR A 56 -4.62 3.11 5.59
C THR A 56 -4.82 2.69 7.05
N MET A 57 -5.97 3.01 7.65
CA MET A 57 -6.26 2.69 9.05
C MET A 57 -6.26 1.18 9.28
N SER A 58 -5.56 0.74 10.30
CA SER A 58 -5.64 -0.63 10.81
C SER A 58 -6.98 -0.88 11.50
N LEU A 59 -7.32 -2.15 11.76
CA LEU A 59 -8.50 -2.50 12.55
C LEU A 59 -8.49 -1.90 13.97
N TRP A 60 -7.29 -1.64 14.51
CA TRP A 60 -7.15 -0.94 15.78
C TRP A 60 -7.53 0.54 15.67
N GLU A 61 -7.04 1.24 14.66
CA GLU A 61 -7.32 2.66 14.45
C GLU A 61 -8.78 2.90 14.06
N SER A 62 -9.41 1.96 13.34
CA SER A 62 -10.84 1.98 13.03
C SER A 62 -11.73 1.50 14.20
N GLN A 63 -11.14 1.15 15.35
CA GLN A 63 -11.82 0.69 16.57
C GLN A 63 -12.58 -0.63 16.41
N GLU A 64 -12.23 -1.43 15.44
CA GLU A 64 -12.80 -2.75 15.19
C GLU A 64 -12.02 -3.85 15.92
N SER A 65 -10.71 -3.67 16.14
CA SER A 65 -9.91 -4.51 17.01
C SER A 65 -9.95 -4.00 18.46
N ASN A 66 -10.12 -4.90 19.40
CA ASN A 66 -10.08 -4.59 20.84
C ASN A 66 -8.65 -4.42 21.40
N GLY A 67 -7.62 -4.75 20.61
CA GLY A 67 -6.21 -4.61 20.98
C GLY A 67 -5.76 -5.46 22.18
N LEU A 68 -6.51 -6.49 22.56
CA LEU A 68 -6.20 -7.33 23.72
C LEU A 68 -4.96 -8.20 23.53
N ILE A 69 -4.53 -8.42 22.29
CA ILE A 69 -3.29 -9.14 21.97
C ILE A 69 -2.35 -8.19 21.25
N SER A 70 -1.17 -7.97 21.81
CA SER A 70 -0.11 -7.17 21.21
C SER A 70 0.96 -8.09 20.61
N LEU A 71 1.35 -7.79 19.36
CA LEU A 71 2.47 -8.49 18.70
C LEU A 71 3.75 -8.35 19.52
N LYS A 72 3.97 -7.19 20.16
CA LYS A 72 5.11 -6.96 21.05
C LYS A 72 5.07 -7.93 22.26
N GLU A 73 3.91 -8.09 22.89
CA GLU A 73 3.75 -9.02 24.01
C GLU A 73 4.00 -10.46 23.61
N LEU A 74 3.59 -10.88 22.41
CA LEU A 74 3.89 -12.21 21.87
C LEU A 74 5.39 -12.45 21.72
N PHE A 75 6.16 -11.44 21.32
CA PHE A 75 7.62 -11.54 21.25
C PHE A 75 8.28 -11.50 22.63
N ASP A 76 7.80 -10.67 23.54
CA ASP A 76 8.36 -10.51 24.89
C ASP A 76 8.03 -11.73 25.78
N ASN A 77 6.87 -12.37 25.58
CA ASN A 77 6.35 -13.49 26.36
C ASN A 77 5.83 -14.64 25.47
N PRO A 78 6.70 -15.36 24.76
CA PRO A 78 6.28 -16.35 23.75
C PRO A 78 5.57 -17.58 24.32
N GLN A 79 5.57 -17.77 25.64
CA GLN A 79 4.88 -18.85 26.36
C GLN A 79 3.52 -18.40 26.95
N MET A 80 3.12 -17.16 26.69
CA MET A 80 1.86 -16.65 27.22
C MET A 80 0.68 -17.27 26.48
N GLU A 81 -0.27 -17.84 27.21
CA GLU A 81 -1.54 -18.33 26.68
C GLU A 81 -2.57 -17.20 26.73
N PHE A 82 -3.29 -17.02 25.63
CA PHE A 82 -4.33 -16.01 25.52
C PHE A 82 -5.69 -16.69 25.32
N GLU A 83 -6.61 -16.43 26.24
CA GLU A 83 -8.04 -16.72 26.05
C GLU A 83 -8.77 -15.40 25.74
N VAL A 84 -8.78 -15.02 24.48
CA VAL A 84 -9.42 -13.79 24.05
C VAL A 84 -10.44 -14.06 22.96
N LEU A 85 -11.67 -13.58 23.18
CA LEU A 85 -12.73 -13.62 22.18
C LEU A 85 -12.71 -12.32 21.35
N SER A 86 -12.66 -12.47 20.04
CA SER A 86 -12.90 -11.35 19.13
C SER A 86 -14.39 -11.01 19.12
N THR A 87 -14.71 -9.72 19.08
CA THR A 87 -16.06 -9.22 18.83
C THR A 87 -16.41 -9.16 17.34
N LEU A 88 -15.39 -9.29 16.46
CA LEU A 88 -15.57 -9.31 15.02
C LEU A 88 -16.00 -10.70 14.55
N SER A 89 -17.10 -10.77 13.82
CA SER A 89 -17.48 -11.94 13.04
C SER A 89 -16.63 -12.05 11.75
N VAL A 90 -16.65 -13.23 11.13
CA VAL A 90 -16.02 -13.41 9.80
C VAL A 90 -16.65 -12.47 8.76
N ASP A 91 -17.95 -12.24 8.84
CA ASP A 91 -18.65 -11.31 7.93
C ASP A 91 -18.19 -9.86 8.13
N ASP A 92 -17.92 -9.44 9.37
CA ASP A 92 -17.38 -8.11 9.66
C ASP A 92 -15.95 -7.97 9.12
N LEU A 93 -15.11 -9.01 9.25
CA LEU A 93 -13.76 -9.03 8.68
C LEU A 93 -13.78 -8.96 7.14
N ILE A 94 -14.67 -9.74 6.51
CA ILE A 94 -14.87 -9.69 5.06
C ILE A 94 -15.30 -8.30 4.63
N PHE A 95 -16.28 -7.71 5.33
CA PHE A 95 -16.71 -6.34 5.04
C PHE A 95 -15.58 -5.33 5.23
N ALA A 96 -14.80 -5.43 6.30
CA ALA A 96 -13.66 -4.56 6.57
C ALA A 96 -12.59 -4.67 5.46
N ALA A 97 -12.27 -5.87 5.00
CA ALA A 97 -11.33 -6.07 3.88
C ALA A 97 -11.86 -5.49 2.56
N CYS A 98 -13.17 -5.62 2.29
CA CYS A 98 -13.80 -5.04 1.10
C CYS A 98 -13.87 -3.50 1.14
N ARG A 99 -14.14 -2.94 2.32
CA ARG A 99 -14.21 -1.49 2.57
C ARG A 99 -12.82 -0.85 2.56
N GLY A 100 -11.84 -1.55 3.12
CA GLY A 100 -10.51 -1.05 3.41
C GLY A 100 -10.43 -0.14 4.64
N GLY A 101 -9.21 0.29 4.97
CA GLY A 101 -8.89 1.20 6.06
C GLY A 101 -8.90 2.68 5.65
N TRP A 102 -9.51 3.06 4.56
CA TRP A 102 -9.62 4.45 4.12
C TRP A 102 -10.47 5.26 5.12
N PRO A 103 -9.98 6.40 5.66
CA PRO A 103 -10.77 7.20 6.60
C PRO A 103 -12.17 7.55 6.08
N ALA A 104 -12.27 7.91 4.79
CA ALA A 104 -13.55 8.19 4.15
C ALA A 104 -14.51 6.99 4.11
N ALA A 105 -13.97 5.77 3.99
CA ALA A 105 -14.76 4.54 4.00
C ALA A 105 -15.16 4.13 5.43
N VAL A 106 -14.25 4.27 6.40
CA VAL A 106 -14.50 4.00 7.82
C VAL A 106 -15.59 4.92 8.36
N CYS A 107 -15.56 6.22 8.00
CA CYS A 107 -16.53 7.23 8.43
C CYS A 107 -17.78 7.33 7.53
N ALA A 108 -17.94 6.43 6.54
CA ALA A 108 -19.05 6.51 5.60
C ALA A 108 -20.41 6.25 6.26
N LYS A 109 -21.43 7.01 5.84
CA LYS A 109 -22.81 6.91 6.39
C LYS A 109 -23.56 5.65 5.95
N SER A 110 -23.08 4.92 4.94
CA SER A 110 -23.71 3.68 4.47
C SER A 110 -22.68 2.68 3.97
N LYS A 111 -22.98 1.38 4.07
CA LYS A 111 -22.14 0.29 3.54
C LYS A 111 -21.83 0.48 2.05
N LYS A 112 -22.82 0.93 1.26
CA LYS A 112 -22.63 1.17 -0.18
C LYS A 112 -21.61 2.28 -0.44
N ALA A 113 -21.67 3.39 0.29
CA ALA A 113 -20.71 4.48 0.19
C ALA A 113 -19.30 4.02 0.65
N ALA A 114 -19.21 3.28 1.74
CA ALA A 114 -17.95 2.71 2.21
C ALA A 114 -17.26 1.84 1.14
N LEU A 115 -18.00 0.94 0.49
CA LEU A 115 -17.48 0.05 -0.56
C LEU A 115 -17.16 0.76 -1.89
N SER A 116 -17.63 2.01 -2.11
CA SER A 116 -17.28 2.73 -3.34
C SER A 116 -15.90 3.38 -3.27
N VAL A 117 -15.40 3.71 -2.08
CA VAL A 117 -14.16 4.49 -1.90
C VAL A 117 -12.96 3.85 -2.59
N ALA A 118 -12.73 2.55 -2.40
CA ALA A 118 -11.62 1.85 -3.03
C ALA A 118 -11.72 1.81 -4.57
N ARG A 119 -12.94 1.69 -5.12
CA ARG A 119 -13.18 1.71 -6.57
C ARG A 119 -12.87 3.08 -7.15
N ASP A 120 -13.32 4.13 -6.47
CA ASP A 120 -13.08 5.51 -6.88
C ASP A 120 -11.58 5.84 -6.80
N TYR A 121 -10.90 5.37 -5.75
CA TYR A 121 -9.45 5.48 -5.62
C TYR A 121 -8.72 4.80 -6.78
N VAL A 122 -9.02 3.53 -7.08
CA VAL A 122 -8.43 2.81 -8.23
C VAL A 122 -8.66 3.55 -9.54
N ASN A 123 -9.86 4.10 -9.75
CA ASN A 123 -10.18 4.89 -10.94
C ASN A 123 -9.31 6.14 -11.02
N THR A 124 -9.12 6.86 -9.93
CA THR A 124 -8.28 8.07 -9.85
C THR A 124 -6.81 7.75 -10.13
N VAL A 125 -6.28 6.70 -9.49
CA VAL A 125 -4.91 6.23 -9.74
C VAL A 125 -4.69 5.92 -11.23
N CYS A 126 -5.58 5.13 -11.84
CA CYS A 126 -5.42 4.72 -13.24
C CYS A 126 -5.56 5.88 -14.23
N ASN A 127 -6.43 6.85 -13.96
CA ASN A 127 -6.79 7.88 -14.94
C ASN A 127 -6.06 9.22 -14.72
N SER A 128 -5.51 9.46 -13.53
CA SER A 128 -4.94 10.76 -13.16
C SER A 128 -3.56 10.65 -12.54
N ASP A 129 -3.45 9.96 -11.40
CA ASP A 129 -2.28 10.06 -10.55
C ASP A 129 -1.04 9.43 -11.17
N ILE A 130 -1.22 8.31 -11.88
CA ILE A 130 -0.13 7.62 -12.60
C ILE A 130 0.56 8.50 -13.65
N MET A 131 -0.13 9.53 -14.16
CA MET A 131 0.41 10.47 -15.14
C MET A 131 1.04 11.71 -14.49
N ARG A 132 0.65 12.01 -13.23
CA ARG A 132 1.13 13.20 -12.51
C ARG A 132 2.45 12.99 -11.82
N ILE A 133 2.78 11.73 -11.47
CA ILE A 133 3.91 11.42 -10.60
C ILE A 133 5.28 11.89 -11.15
N ASP A 134 5.45 11.85 -12.48
CA ASP A 134 6.71 12.21 -13.15
C ASP A 134 6.48 12.89 -14.53
N GLY A 135 5.24 13.25 -14.84
CA GLY A 135 4.87 13.84 -16.12
C GLY A 135 4.88 12.86 -17.31
N VAL A 136 5.20 11.59 -17.08
CA VAL A 136 5.20 10.56 -18.13
C VAL A 136 3.77 10.16 -18.44
N ARG A 137 3.41 10.21 -19.74
CA ARG A 137 2.08 9.84 -20.20
C ARG A 137 1.93 8.32 -20.23
N ARG A 138 1.22 7.76 -19.24
CA ARG A 138 0.94 6.32 -19.13
C ARG A 138 -0.48 5.98 -19.58
N ASN A 139 -0.65 4.78 -20.16
CA ASN A 139 -1.96 4.31 -20.60
C ASN A 139 -2.77 3.81 -19.39
N SER A 140 -3.96 4.36 -19.16
CA SER A 140 -4.84 4.01 -18.03
C SER A 140 -5.34 2.57 -18.09
N GLN A 141 -5.57 2.03 -19.29
CA GLN A 141 -6.02 0.65 -19.48
C GLN A 141 -4.88 -0.32 -19.13
N LEU A 142 -3.65 -0.06 -19.59
CA LEU A 142 -2.48 -0.86 -19.23
C LEU A 142 -2.21 -0.79 -17.71
N THR A 143 -2.33 0.40 -17.11
CA THR A 143 -2.23 0.56 -15.63
C THR A 143 -3.21 -0.37 -14.92
N ARG A 144 -4.47 -0.37 -15.35
CA ARG A 144 -5.52 -1.22 -14.78
C ARG A 144 -5.23 -2.71 -14.95
N GLN A 145 -4.72 -3.14 -16.10
CA GLN A 145 -4.37 -4.55 -16.33
C GLN A 145 -3.19 -4.99 -15.47
N ILE A 146 -2.17 -4.15 -15.30
CA ILE A 146 -1.04 -4.42 -14.40
C ILE A 146 -1.54 -4.56 -12.95
N LEU A 147 -2.39 -3.63 -12.48
CA LEU A 147 -2.99 -3.71 -11.14
C LEU A 147 -3.87 -4.95 -10.98
N ARG A 148 -4.63 -5.37 -12.00
CA ARG A 148 -5.42 -6.61 -11.96
C ARG A 148 -4.55 -7.85 -11.88
N SER A 149 -3.42 -7.89 -12.60
CA SER A 149 -2.46 -8.99 -12.47
C SER A 149 -1.86 -9.02 -11.06
N TYR A 150 -1.56 -7.87 -10.46
CA TYR A 150 -1.14 -7.78 -9.06
C TYR A 150 -2.22 -8.30 -8.10
N ALA A 151 -3.47 -7.87 -8.28
CA ALA A 151 -4.60 -8.29 -7.45
C ALA A 151 -4.84 -9.82 -7.51
N ARG A 152 -4.70 -10.42 -8.71
CA ARG A 152 -4.79 -11.86 -8.91
C ARG A 152 -3.69 -12.62 -8.18
N ASN A 153 -2.51 -12.03 -8.06
CA ASN A 153 -1.33 -12.61 -7.45
C ASN A 153 -1.05 -12.08 -6.03
N ILE A 154 -2.04 -11.43 -5.39
CA ILE A 154 -1.88 -10.86 -4.05
C ILE A 154 -1.46 -11.92 -3.03
N SER A 155 -0.60 -11.54 -2.09
CA SER A 155 -0.05 -12.41 -1.04
C SER A 155 0.72 -13.64 -1.53
N THR A 156 1.10 -13.69 -2.81
CA THR A 156 1.93 -14.75 -3.40
C THR A 156 3.35 -14.27 -3.72
N LEU A 157 4.24 -15.22 -4.02
CA LEU A 157 5.60 -14.95 -4.50
C LEU A 157 5.67 -14.90 -6.04
N ALA A 158 4.61 -14.49 -6.72
CA ALA A 158 4.55 -14.46 -8.17
C ALA A 158 5.71 -13.66 -8.77
N LYS A 159 6.35 -14.25 -9.80
CA LYS A 159 7.44 -13.60 -10.51
C LYS A 159 6.92 -12.51 -11.44
N THR A 160 7.69 -11.46 -11.65
CA THR A 160 7.38 -10.40 -12.64
C THR A 160 7.07 -10.96 -14.03
N SER A 161 7.75 -12.03 -14.47
CA SER A 161 7.49 -12.67 -15.74
C SER A 161 6.09 -13.31 -15.83
N GLN A 162 5.61 -13.88 -14.74
CA GLN A 162 4.26 -14.45 -14.66
C GLN A 162 3.19 -13.36 -14.73
N MET A 163 3.37 -12.28 -13.97
CA MET A 163 2.45 -11.14 -13.98
C MET A 163 2.44 -10.43 -15.34
N LEU A 164 3.59 -10.32 -16.01
CA LEU A 164 3.67 -9.80 -17.36
C LEU A 164 2.91 -10.68 -18.37
N GLN A 165 3.03 -12.02 -18.26
CA GLN A 165 2.24 -12.93 -19.08
C GLN A 165 0.73 -12.76 -18.90
N ASP A 166 0.27 -12.54 -17.66
CA ASP A 166 -1.15 -12.24 -17.39
C ASP A 166 -1.61 -10.96 -18.13
N VAL A 167 -0.76 -9.94 -18.20
CA VAL A 167 -1.08 -8.68 -18.89
C VAL A 167 -1.10 -8.84 -20.41
N VAL A 168 -0.11 -9.53 -20.97
CA VAL A 168 0.00 -9.74 -22.42
C VAL A 168 -1.07 -10.70 -22.94
N ALA A 169 -1.49 -11.70 -22.13
CA ALA A 169 -2.53 -12.63 -22.51
C ALA A 169 -3.95 -12.01 -22.52
N SER A 170 -4.13 -10.85 -21.89
CA SER A 170 -5.38 -10.11 -21.92
C SER A 170 -5.38 -9.11 -23.07
N ASP A 171 -5.93 -9.54 -24.21
CA ASP A 171 -6.26 -8.77 -25.41
C ASP A 171 -5.38 -7.56 -25.79
N ASP A 172 -4.68 -7.67 -26.94
CA ASP A 172 -4.06 -6.60 -27.75
C ASP A 172 -3.19 -5.54 -27.06
N MET A 173 -2.62 -5.84 -25.88
CA MET A 173 -1.71 -4.90 -25.24
C MET A 173 -0.26 -5.33 -25.37
N ASP A 174 0.49 -4.59 -26.19
CA ASP A 174 1.95 -4.70 -26.21
C ASP A 174 2.52 -4.16 -24.90
N CYS A 175 2.99 -5.06 -24.04
CA CYS A 175 3.70 -4.71 -22.81
C CYS A 175 5.04 -5.45 -22.76
N THR A 176 6.13 -4.71 -22.83
CA THR A 176 7.47 -5.25 -22.63
C THR A 176 7.81 -5.31 -21.12
N ARG A 177 8.81 -6.09 -20.75
CA ARG A 177 9.28 -6.14 -19.35
C ARG A 177 9.75 -4.76 -18.83
N PRO A 178 10.53 -3.97 -19.58
CA PRO A 178 10.88 -2.60 -19.14
C PRO A 178 9.65 -1.72 -18.93
N THR A 179 8.67 -1.76 -19.84
CA THR A 179 7.41 -1.01 -19.70
C THR A 179 6.65 -1.44 -18.45
N PHE A 180 6.50 -2.76 -18.22
CA PHE A 180 5.84 -3.29 -17.03
C PHE A 180 6.51 -2.76 -15.75
N MET A 181 7.84 -2.81 -15.67
CA MET A 181 8.58 -2.33 -14.50
C MET A 181 8.48 -0.82 -14.30
N ASP A 182 8.43 -0.03 -15.38
CA ASP A 182 8.19 1.41 -15.29
C ASP A 182 6.85 1.73 -14.61
N TYR A 183 5.79 1.03 -15.01
CA TYR A 183 4.47 1.19 -14.37
C TYR A 183 4.47 0.73 -12.92
N VAL A 184 5.10 -0.40 -12.61
CA VAL A 184 5.22 -0.90 -11.23
C VAL A 184 5.95 0.12 -10.35
N ASN A 185 7.10 0.62 -10.81
CA ASN A 185 7.86 1.63 -10.06
C ASN A 185 7.05 2.92 -9.82
N ALA A 186 6.27 3.36 -10.82
CA ALA A 186 5.39 4.50 -10.65
C ALA A 186 4.28 4.25 -9.61
N LEU A 187 3.68 3.05 -9.62
CA LEU A 187 2.65 2.65 -8.65
C LEU A 187 3.22 2.46 -7.23
N GLU A 188 4.46 2.02 -7.09
CA GLU A 188 5.18 1.98 -5.81
C GLU A 188 5.44 3.39 -5.27
N ARG A 189 5.86 4.33 -6.12
CA ARG A 189 6.06 5.74 -5.76
C ARG A 189 4.75 6.46 -5.37
N LEU A 190 3.60 5.99 -5.87
CA LEU A 190 2.26 6.41 -5.47
C LEU A 190 1.76 5.68 -4.21
N PHE A 191 2.57 4.83 -3.60
CA PHE A 191 2.21 3.99 -2.45
C PHE A 191 1.01 3.05 -2.69
N VAL A 192 0.67 2.77 -3.94
CA VAL A 192 -0.43 1.84 -4.30
C VAL A 192 0.03 0.39 -4.15
N ILE A 193 1.19 0.07 -4.73
CA ILE A 193 1.83 -1.24 -4.58
C ILE A 193 2.75 -1.19 -3.35
N GLN A 194 2.60 -2.18 -2.49
CA GLN A 194 3.41 -2.35 -1.29
C GLN A 194 3.75 -3.83 -1.10
N ASP A 195 4.80 -4.26 -1.78
CA ASP A 195 5.29 -5.62 -1.67
C ASP A 195 5.92 -5.88 -0.31
N VAL A 196 5.67 -7.06 0.27
CA VAL A 196 6.19 -7.45 1.58
C VAL A 196 7.44 -8.29 1.41
N GLY A 197 8.58 -7.73 1.80
CA GLY A 197 9.88 -8.42 1.76
C GLY A 197 9.94 -9.63 2.69
N ALA A 198 10.78 -10.60 2.35
CA ALA A 198 11.01 -11.76 3.20
C ALA A 198 11.67 -11.36 4.52
N TRP A 199 11.15 -11.87 5.63
CA TRP A 199 11.73 -11.70 6.95
C TRP A 199 12.24 -13.04 7.50
N CYS A 200 13.35 -13.00 8.23
CA CYS A 200 13.89 -14.16 8.93
C CYS A 200 14.62 -13.69 10.21
N PRO A 201 14.37 -14.31 11.38
CA PRO A 201 15.00 -13.91 12.63
C PRO A 201 16.52 -14.21 12.69
N ALA A 202 17.01 -15.09 11.84
CA ALA A 202 18.44 -15.44 11.81
C ALA A 202 19.26 -14.30 11.19
N ILE A 203 20.20 -13.74 11.96
CA ILE A 203 20.97 -12.52 11.63
C ILE A 203 21.72 -12.61 10.28
N ARG A 204 22.16 -13.80 9.87
CA ARG A 204 22.87 -14.03 8.60
C ARG A 204 22.09 -14.93 7.64
N SER A 205 20.76 -14.88 7.70
CA SER A 205 19.93 -15.71 6.82
C SER A 205 20.07 -15.29 5.36
N LYS A 206 20.31 -16.28 4.51
CA LYS A 206 20.25 -16.09 3.05
C LYS A 206 18.81 -15.94 2.56
N THR A 207 17.81 -16.30 3.37
CA THR A 207 16.40 -16.28 3.02
C THR A 207 15.92 -14.89 2.69
N THR A 208 16.29 -13.88 3.49
CA THR A 208 15.90 -12.47 3.27
C THR A 208 16.41 -11.89 1.95
N ILE A 209 17.53 -12.42 1.43
CA ILE A 209 18.15 -11.94 0.17
C ILE A 209 17.65 -12.75 -1.03
N ARG A 210 17.37 -14.07 -0.83
CA ARG A 210 17.06 -15.00 -1.91
C ARG A 210 15.58 -15.21 -2.16
N SER A 211 14.75 -14.91 -1.19
CA SER A 211 13.29 -15.01 -1.32
C SER A 211 12.73 -13.76 -1.99
N GLY A 212 11.82 -13.96 -2.94
CA GLY A 212 11.05 -12.87 -3.51
C GLY A 212 10.11 -12.24 -2.46
N ALA A 213 9.72 -11.00 -2.70
CA ALA A 213 8.70 -10.34 -1.90
C ALA A 213 7.30 -10.92 -2.23
N LYS A 214 6.43 -10.98 -1.23
CA LYS A 214 5.01 -11.21 -1.45
C LYS A 214 4.40 -9.98 -2.11
N ARG A 215 3.59 -10.20 -3.14
CA ARG A 215 2.86 -9.13 -3.83
C ARG A 215 1.81 -8.55 -2.92
N GLY A 216 1.73 -7.23 -2.87
CA GLY A 216 0.81 -6.54 -1.98
C GLY A 216 0.40 -5.16 -2.46
N PHE A 217 -0.70 -4.69 -1.89
CA PHE A 217 -1.17 -3.32 -1.98
C PHE A 217 -1.10 -2.65 -0.61
N CYS A 218 -1.15 -1.33 -0.59
CA CYS A 218 -1.24 -0.57 0.67
C CYS A 218 -2.56 -0.83 1.42
N ASP A 219 -3.57 -1.38 0.73
CA ASP A 219 -4.88 -1.70 1.30
C ASP A 219 -5.52 -2.90 0.57
N PRO A 220 -6.11 -3.88 1.27
CA PRO A 220 -6.73 -5.05 0.67
C PRO A 220 -7.90 -4.73 -0.24
N SER A 221 -8.62 -3.64 0.02
CA SER A 221 -9.79 -3.22 -0.78
C SER A 221 -9.44 -2.85 -2.23
N ILE A 222 -8.18 -2.52 -2.50
CA ILE A 222 -7.68 -2.30 -3.87
C ILE A 222 -7.81 -3.60 -4.69
N ALA A 223 -7.37 -4.73 -4.14
CA ALA A 223 -7.51 -6.02 -4.79
C ALA A 223 -8.99 -6.41 -5.00
N VAL A 224 -9.81 -6.17 -3.98
CA VAL A 224 -11.27 -6.39 -4.05
C VAL A 224 -11.89 -5.59 -5.19
N ALA A 225 -11.56 -4.30 -5.30
CA ALA A 225 -12.08 -3.42 -6.35
C ALA A 225 -11.64 -3.84 -7.75
N LEU A 226 -10.37 -4.24 -7.90
CA LEU A 226 -9.78 -4.66 -9.18
C LEU A 226 -10.32 -6.00 -9.68
N LEU A 227 -10.59 -6.93 -8.76
CA LEU A 227 -11.15 -8.25 -9.07
C LEU A 227 -12.69 -8.24 -9.18
N GLY A 228 -13.33 -7.09 -8.88
CA GLY A 228 -14.79 -6.97 -8.91
C GLY A 228 -15.49 -7.81 -7.84
N LEU A 229 -14.82 -8.04 -6.72
CA LEU A 229 -15.37 -8.83 -5.61
C LEU A 229 -16.33 -7.98 -4.76
N THR A 230 -17.22 -8.68 -4.07
CA THR A 230 -18.16 -8.11 -3.09
C THR A 230 -18.09 -8.90 -1.80
N PRO A 231 -18.60 -8.37 -0.66
CA PRO A 231 -18.67 -9.16 0.57
C PRO A 231 -19.35 -10.51 0.37
N GLU A 232 -20.45 -10.56 -0.40
CA GLU A 232 -21.20 -11.80 -0.68
C GLU A 232 -20.36 -12.80 -1.48
N SER A 233 -19.63 -12.34 -2.50
CA SER A 233 -18.76 -13.24 -3.28
C SER A 233 -17.59 -13.77 -2.46
N MET A 234 -17.07 -12.96 -1.53
CA MET A 234 -15.99 -13.36 -0.62
C MET A 234 -16.44 -14.38 0.42
N GLN A 235 -17.67 -14.27 0.94
CA GLN A 235 -18.27 -15.28 1.82
C GLN A 235 -18.36 -16.66 1.14
N MET A 236 -18.62 -16.69 -0.17
CA MET A 236 -18.68 -17.94 -0.94
C MET A 236 -17.28 -18.51 -1.26
N GLN A 237 -16.23 -17.71 -1.11
CA GLN A 237 -14.85 -18.06 -1.50
C GLN A 237 -13.83 -17.69 -0.41
N LEU A 238 -13.96 -18.31 0.77
CA LEU A 238 -13.12 -18.04 1.94
C LEU A 238 -11.61 -18.23 1.67
N ASN A 239 -11.24 -19.13 0.75
CA ASN A 239 -9.84 -19.26 0.33
C ASN A 239 -9.33 -18.00 -0.35
N THR A 240 -10.13 -17.36 -1.22
CA THR A 240 -9.78 -16.08 -1.85
C THR A 240 -9.68 -14.97 -0.80
N PHE A 241 -10.60 -14.96 0.16
CA PHE A 241 -10.56 -14.03 1.30
C PHE A 241 -9.22 -14.14 2.06
N GLY A 242 -8.77 -15.35 2.39
CA GLY A 242 -7.52 -15.58 3.11
C GLY A 242 -6.26 -15.11 2.36
N PHE A 243 -6.31 -14.92 1.03
CA PHE A 243 -5.21 -14.29 0.28
C PHE A 243 -5.29 -12.77 0.30
N ILE A 244 -6.50 -12.20 0.36
CA ILE A 244 -6.72 -10.75 0.30
C ILE A 244 -6.54 -10.11 1.68
N PHE A 245 -7.02 -10.77 2.74
CA PHE A 245 -6.91 -10.32 4.12
C PHE A 245 -5.53 -10.61 4.71
#